data_2772c13322efd635ba12f445f8ea700b
#
_entry.id   2772c13322efd635ba12f445f8ea700b
#
_cell.length_a   1.000
_cell.length_b   1.000
_cell.length_c   1.000
_cell.angle_alpha   90.00
_cell.angle_beta   90.00
_cell.angle_gamma   90.00
#
_symmetry.space_group_name_H-M   'P 1'
#
loop_
_entity.id
_entity.type
_entity.pdbx_description
1 polymer ?
#
loop_
_entity_poly.entity_id
_entity_poly.type
_entity_poly.pdbx_seq_one_letter_code
_entity_poly.pdbx_strand_id
1 'polypeptide(L)'
;MKKKENTIKNVLAGLIGNKIASQPELSREEVVRLLKTTPEALDAFESAYKREILDTPDEGRMFGVSAKQMHEKNEILAENQPDLSSLMCKIVKELLDQTTVWEYKKIEGEPFELTSSFEGNTDAPVTVEALNTIPKEIRPQLAGDIILRTDANEVPTSQQLLYWYSKVINKDFSEGEQRMAYSMFRKGLDILDLDEISYRIIGKNQTSMGYWLPKIAPVVDKEEFFKIPDTKIMKVPLPVLQLTFAEYPTLTRATLDIVNEFCMRAFRLRTDADYFIKTGVFSSKFDFRNAHVHDPKEIREMGEYFLFVHNMSRNLGFMSYGAATTNEWVVREFIPDKEDNLTIYHGLPLHTEYRVFVDFDTKEVLGIHPYWDPDVMKKHFSEESRPDDPDAYHDYCTYSVNEEKLMQRYEKNKDTVCEHAQNIISLDNELAGQWSMDIMQNGDDFWLIDMAPAFLSAFHECIPTGKLKVTEQDWLPEIPEV
;
A
#
# COMPACT_ATOMS: atom_id res chain seq x y z
N MET A 1 24.24 2.10 -14.11
CA MET A 1 23.33 3.23 -13.88
C MET A 1 23.67 4.42 -14.78
N LYS A 2 24.79 5.13 -14.65
CA LYS A 2 25.19 6.23 -15.58
C LYS A 2 25.03 5.90 -17.08
N LYS A 3 25.19 4.63 -17.48
CA LYS A 3 25.03 4.21 -18.87
C LYS A 3 23.58 4.28 -19.37
N LYS A 4 22.57 3.97 -18.50
CA LYS A 4 21.13 4.01 -18.85
C LYS A 4 20.62 5.46 -18.93
N GLU A 5 20.99 6.31 -17.98
CA GLU A 5 20.68 7.76 -18.01
C GLU A 5 21.25 8.43 -19.27
N ASN A 6 22.50 8.12 -19.61
CA ASN A 6 23.10 8.59 -20.86
C ASN A 6 22.37 8.09 -22.11
N THR A 7 21.73 6.91 -22.07
CA THR A 7 20.96 6.39 -23.20
C THR A 7 19.71 7.22 -23.45
N ILE A 8 18.97 7.58 -22.37
CA ILE A 8 17.79 8.45 -22.46
C ILE A 8 18.19 9.84 -22.99
N LYS A 9 19.26 10.44 -22.44
CA LYS A 9 19.80 11.71 -22.91
C LYS A 9 20.24 11.64 -24.40
N ASN A 10 20.83 10.54 -24.82
CA ASN A 10 21.25 10.34 -26.21
C ASN A 10 20.07 10.19 -27.18
N VAL A 11 18.96 9.57 -26.75
CA VAL A 11 17.74 9.48 -27.56
C VAL A 11 17.13 10.87 -27.75
N LEU A 12 17.06 11.68 -26.71
CA LEU A 12 16.63 13.07 -26.79
C LEU A 12 17.53 13.91 -27.71
N ALA A 13 18.86 13.75 -27.58
CA ALA A 13 19.84 14.42 -28.48
C ALA A 13 19.66 14.04 -29.95
N GLY A 14 19.35 12.78 -30.23
CA GLY A 14 19.08 12.29 -31.60
C GLY A 14 17.80 12.87 -32.19
N LEU A 15 16.78 13.13 -31.40
CA LEU A 15 15.48 13.67 -31.84
C LEU A 15 15.52 15.17 -32.11
N ILE A 16 16.26 15.91 -31.31
CA ILE A 16 16.28 17.39 -31.33
C ILE A 16 17.38 17.89 -32.29
N GLY A 17 18.13 16.97 -32.90
CA GLY A 17 19.19 17.26 -33.84
C GLY A 17 20.53 17.66 -33.19
N ASN A 18 21.61 17.63 -33.98
CA ASN A 18 23.02 17.83 -33.56
C ASN A 18 23.32 19.07 -32.67
N LYS A 19 22.36 19.94 -32.44
CA LYS A 19 22.55 21.11 -31.55
C LYS A 19 22.70 20.73 -30.07
N ILE A 20 22.19 19.56 -29.64
CA ILE A 20 22.29 19.11 -28.26
C ILE A 20 23.53 18.22 -28.04
N ALA A 21 23.92 17.47 -29.03
CA ALA A 21 25.10 16.59 -28.94
C ALA A 21 26.43 17.35 -28.69
N SER A 22 26.45 18.68 -28.89
CA SER A 22 27.60 19.54 -28.63
C SER A 22 27.58 20.27 -27.30
N GLN A 23 26.51 20.09 -26.45
CA GLN A 23 26.45 20.70 -25.14
C GLN A 23 26.74 19.65 -24.06
N PRO A 24 27.67 19.95 -23.14
CA PRO A 24 27.88 19.08 -21.98
C PRO A 24 26.65 19.14 -21.07
N GLU A 25 26.07 18.01 -20.80
CA GLU A 25 25.05 17.73 -19.78
C GLU A 25 23.92 18.77 -19.67
N LEU A 26 22.79 18.49 -20.33
CA LEU A 26 21.54 19.21 -20.10
C LEU A 26 21.09 19.00 -18.64
N SER A 27 20.73 20.09 -17.95
CA SER A 27 20.07 19.99 -16.66
C SER A 27 18.68 19.35 -16.78
N ARG A 28 18.16 18.81 -15.68
CA ARG A 28 16.79 18.25 -15.67
C ARG A 28 15.75 19.29 -16.10
N GLU A 29 15.91 20.53 -15.70
CA GLU A 29 15.03 21.66 -16.06
C GLU A 29 15.06 21.96 -17.56
N GLU A 30 16.22 21.84 -18.20
CA GLU A 30 16.34 22.00 -19.65
C GLU A 30 15.64 20.86 -20.40
N VAL A 31 15.77 19.62 -19.91
CA VAL A 31 15.05 18.47 -20.46
C VAL A 31 13.54 18.68 -20.30
N VAL A 32 13.06 19.03 -19.12
CA VAL A 32 11.63 19.33 -18.88
C VAL A 32 11.10 20.40 -19.83
N ARG A 33 11.85 21.46 -20.06
CA ARG A 33 11.47 22.54 -21.02
C ARG A 33 11.32 21.99 -22.44
N LEU A 34 12.21 21.12 -22.86
CA LEU A 34 12.15 20.47 -24.18
C LEU A 34 10.93 19.55 -24.30
N LEU A 35 10.69 18.71 -23.30
CA LEU A 35 9.54 17.81 -23.26
C LEU A 35 8.20 18.56 -23.29
N LYS A 36 8.09 19.70 -22.61
CA LYS A 36 6.91 20.57 -22.65
C LYS A 36 6.65 21.22 -24.00
N THR A 37 7.68 21.45 -24.80
CA THR A 37 7.58 22.21 -26.04
C THR A 37 7.58 21.33 -27.30
N THR A 38 7.92 20.04 -27.17
CA THR A 38 8.10 19.12 -28.31
C THR A 38 7.42 17.79 -27.99
N PRO A 39 6.14 17.59 -28.44
CA PRO A 39 5.39 16.35 -28.14
C PRO A 39 6.13 15.08 -28.57
N GLU A 40 6.79 15.11 -29.74
CA GLU A 40 7.55 13.95 -30.24
C GLU A 40 8.75 13.61 -29.34
N ALA A 41 9.30 14.60 -28.62
CA ALA A 41 10.37 14.35 -27.64
C ALA A 41 9.83 13.67 -26.39
N LEU A 42 8.62 14.02 -25.94
CA LEU A 42 7.96 13.36 -24.82
C LEU A 42 7.66 11.90 -25.16
N ASP A 43 7.03 11.60 -26.30
CA ASP A 43 6.73 10.24 -26.73
C ASP A 43 7.99 9.37 -26.84
N ALA A 44 9.08 9.94 -27.32
CA ALA A 44 10.34 9.23 -27.44
C ALA A 44 11.03 9.03 -26.08
N PHE A 45 10.88 9.97 -25.16
CA PHE A 45 11.39 9.86 -23.81
C PHE A 45 10.70 8.71 -23.05
N GLU A 46 9.36 8.67 -23.09
CA GLU A 46 8.57 7.59 -22.50
C GLU A 46 8.87 6.24 -23.15
N SER A 47 8.96 6.19 -24.49
CA SER A 47 9.31 4.96 -25.20
C SER A 47 10.73 4.47 -24.85
N ALA A 48 11.68 5.38 -24.67
CA ALA A 48 13.04 5.04 -24.27
C ALA A 48 13.08 4.51 -22.83
N TYR A 49 12.36 5.15 -21.91
CA TYR A 49 12.26 4.69 -20.53
C TYR A 49 11.65 3.30 -20.46
N LYS A 50 10.53 3.07 -21.13
CA LYS A 50 9.90 1.75 -21.19
C LYS A 50 10.89 0.67 -21.67
N ARG A 51 11.53 0.88 -22.81
CA ARG A 51 12.46 -0.10 -23.41
C ARG A 51 13.70 -0.35 -22.56
N GLU A 52 14.33 0.71 -22.03
CA GLU A 52 15.64 0.63 -21.38
C GLU A 52 15.56 0.34 -19.88
N ILE A 53 14.41 0.64 -19.26
CA ILE A 53 14.23 0.52 -17.82
C ILE A 53 13.15 -0.51 -17.49
N LEU A 54 11.90 -0.31 -17.94
CA LEU A 54 10.79 -1.17 -17.55
C LEU A 54 10.89 -2.58 -18.13
N ASP A 55 11.29 -2.69 -19.40
CA ASP A 55 11.40 -3.97 -20.12
C ASP A 55 12.74 -4.69 -19.87
N THR A 56 13.68 -4.06 -19.15
CA THR A 56 14.99 -4.64 -18.85
C THR A 56 15.02 -5.19 -17.43
N PRO A 57 15.32 -6.49 -17.23
CA PRO A 57 15.48 -7.06 -15.89
C PRO A 57 16.52 -6.29 -15.07
N ASP A 58 16.17 -5.92 -13.87
CA ASP A 58 17.05 -5.15 -12.99
C ASP A 58 17.82 -6.11 -12.07
N GLU A 59 19.04 -6.45 -12.48
CA GLU A 59 19.92 -7.29 -11.67
C GLU A 59 20.57 -6.44 -10.57
N GLY A 60 20.11 -6.62 -9.32
CA GLY A 60 20.84 -6.19 -8.12
C GLY A 60 20.33 -4.97 -7.35
N ARG A 61 19.13 -4.47 -7.58
CA ARG A 61 18.55 -3.42 -6.73
C ARG A 61 17.90 -4.01 -5.48
N MET A 62 18.37 -3.60 -4.30
CA MET A 62 17.83 -4.05 -3.00
C MET A 62 16.37 -3.59 -2.76
N PHE A 63 15.93 -2.53 -3.43
CA PHE A 63 14.58 -1.95 -3.34
C PHE A 63 13.84 -1.84 -4.68
N GLY A 64 14.40 -2.37 -5.76
CA GLY A 64 13.85 -2.26 -7.13
C GLY A 64 13.46 -3.59 -7.76
N VAL A 65 13.44 -4.68 -6.98
CA VAL A 65 13.00 -5.98 -7.48
C VAL A 65 11.49 -6.08 -7.32
N SER A 66 10.75 -6.28 -8.41
CA SER A 66 9.31 -6.52 -8.35
C SER A 66 9.01 -7.93 -7.84
N ALA A 67 7.78 -8.14 -7.35
CA ALA A 67 7.30 -9.47 -6.99
C ALA A 67 7.46 -10.45 -8.16
N LYS A 68 7.18 -10.01 -9.39
CA LYS A 68 7.38 -10.78 -10.61
C LYS A 68 8.82 -11.23 -10.81
N GLN A 69 9.80 -10.35 -10.63
CA GLN A 69 11.21 -10.70 -10.77
C GLN A 69 11.68 -11.67 -9.68
N MET A 70 11.16 -11.54 -8.47
CA MET A 70 11.45 -12.50 -7.38
C MET A 70 10.86 -13.87 -7.70
N HIS A 71 9.64 -13.91 -8.22
CA HIS A 71 8.98 -15.13 -8.64
C HIS A 71 9.76 -15.87 -9.75
N GLU A 72 10.16 -15.17 -10.80
CA GLU A 72 10.97 -15.73 -11.91
C GLU A 72 12.27 -16.39 -11.41
N LYS A 73 12.92 -15.80 -10.41
CA LYS A 73 14.11 -16.40 -9.77
C LYS A 73 13.80 -17.70 -9.01
N ASN A 74 12.60 -17.81 -8.44
CA ASN A 74 12.20 -18.97 -7.65
C ASN A 74 11.66 -20.12 -8.51
N GLU A 75 11.19 -19.87 -9.74
CA GLU A 75 10.78 -20.92 -10.70
C GLU A 75 11.90 -21.94 -10.97
N ILE A 76 13.16 -21.47 -10.97
CA ILE A 76 14.34 -22.32 -11.20
C ILE A 76 14.56 -23.35 -10.09
N LEU A 77 14.02 -23.15 -8.89
CA LEU A 77 14.15 -24.05 -7.75
C LEU A 77 13.11 -25.18 -7.74
N ALA A 78 12.11 -25.13 -8.63
CA ALA A 78 10.93 -26.00 -8.58
C ALA A 78 11.09 -27.39 -9.27
N GLU A 79 12.15 -27.63 -10.04
CA GLU A 79 12.24 -28.80 -10.93
C GLU A 79 12.32 -30.18 -10.24
N ASN A 80 12.42 -30.26 -8.90
CA ASN A 80 12.60 -31.53 -8.18
C ASN A 80 11.71 -31.71 -6.93
N GLN A 81 10.51 -31.12 -6.88
CA GLN A 81 9.63 -31.26 -5.72
C GLN A 81 8.68 -32.47 -5.86
N PRO A 82 8.41 -33.22 -4.77
CA PRO A 82 7.42 -34.29 -4.78
C PRO A 82 6.00 -33.77 -5.07
N ASP A 83 5.13 -34.61 -5.67
CA ASP A 83 3.72 -34.26 -5.88
C ASP A 83 2.99 -34.16 -4.53
N LEU A 84 2.78 -32.93 -4.08
CA LEU A 84 2.08 -32.57 -2.85
C LEU A 84 0.64 -32.10 -3.11
N SER A 85 0.12 -32.24 -4.31
CA SER A 85 -1.16 -31.66 -4.75
C SER A 85 -2.34 -31.97 -3.83
N SER A 86 -2.48 -33.22 -3.41
CA SER A 86 -3.56 -33.65 -2.50
C SER A 86 -3.44 -33.02 -1.11
N LEU A 87 -2.23 -32.92 -0.58
CA LEU A 87 -1.93 -32.32 0.72
C LEU A 87 -2.10 -30.80 0.68
N MET A 88 -1.65 -30.18 -0.41
CA MET A 88 -1.83 -28.75 -0.64
C MET A 88 -3.32 -28.37 -0.67
N CYS A 89 -4.14 -29.14 -1.39
CA CYS A 89 -5.60 -28.93 -1.40
C CYS A 89 -6.22 -29.01 0.01
N LYS A 90 -5.73 -29.94 0.85
CA LYS A 90 -6.20 -30.04 2.24
C LYS A 90 -5.81 -28.82 3.07
N ILE A 91 -4.56 -28.38 2.97
CA ILE A 91 -4.06 -27.19 3.69
C ILE A 91 -4.83 -25.95 3.25
N VAL A 92 -4.99 -25.73 1.94
CA VAL A 92 -5.76 -24.60 1.41
C VAL A 92 -7.19 -24.61 1.95
N LYS A 93 -7.84 -25.77 1.99
CA LYS A 93 -9.18 -25.90 2.57
C LYS A 93 -9.20 -25.52 4.04
N GLU A 94 -8.26 -25.99 4.84
CA GLU A 94 -8.16 -25.66 6.27
C GLU A 94 -7.93 -24.17 6.49
N LEU A 95 -7.14 -23.50 5.65
CA LEU A 95 -6.96 -22.05 5.69
C LEU A 95 -8.25 -21.30 5.32
N LEU A 96 -8.96 -21.76 4.29
CA LEU A 96 -10.23 -21.17 3.87
C LEU A 96 -11.30 -21.30 4.94
N ASP A 97 -11.37 -22.44 5.62
CA ASP A 97 -12.35 -22.69 6.71
C ASP A 97 -12.13 -21.74 7.90
N GLN A 98 -10.97 -21.06 7.99
CA GLN A 98 -10.62 -20.11 9.04
C GLN A 98 -10.63 -18.64 8.56
N THR A 99 -11.07 -18.39 7.33
CA THR A 99 -10.93 -17.08 6.70
C THR A 99 -12.28 -16.52 6.30
N THR A 100 -12.49 -15.24 6.57
CA THR A 100 -13.60 -14.45 6.04
C THR A 100 -13.06 -13.34 5.14
N VAL A 101 -13.69 -13.15 3.99
CA VAL A 101 -13.45 -12.04 3.09
C VAL A 101 -14.71 -11.20 3.02
N TRP A 102 -14.58 -9.92 3.35
CA TRP A 102 -15.65 -8.94 3.17
C TRP A 102 -15.54 -8.34 1.78
N GLU A 103 -16.66 -8.27 1.09
CA GLU A 103 -16.75 -7.67 -0.24
C GLU A 103 -17.61 -6.42 -0.17
N TYR A 104 -17.04 -5.31 -0.60
CA TYR A 104 -17.72 -4.05 -0.82
C TYR A 104 -17.95 -3.90 -2.30
N LYS A 105 -19.21 -3.96 -2.70
CA LYS A 105 -19.59 -3.84 -4.09
C LYS A 105 -20.83 -2.97 -4.21
N LYS A 106 -20.73 -1.91 -4.99
CA LYS A 106 -21.88 -1.10 -5.35
C LYS A 106 -22.59 -1.74 -6.54
N ILE A 107 -23.85 -2.14 -6.35
CA ILE A 107 -24.73 -2.58 -7.43
C ILE A 107 -25.55 -1.37 -7.84
N GLU A 108 -25.59 -1.08 -9.14
CA GLU A 108 -26.30 0.08 -9.66
C GLU A 108 -27.79 0.04 -9.25
N GLY A 109 -28.25 1.09 -8.57
CA GLY A 109 -29.62 1.19 -8.04
C GLY A 109 -29.85 0.55 -6.68
N GLU A 110 -28.84 -0.04 -6.05
CA GLU A 110 -28.89 -0.60 -4.71
C GLU A 110 -27.91 0.13 -3.77
N PRO A 111 -28.23 0.23 -2.46
CA PRO A 111 -27.28 0.80 -1.50
C PRO A 111 -26.02 -0.06 -1.44
N PHE A 112 -24.89 0.58 -1.11
CA PHE A 112 -23.63 -0.12 -0.91
C PHE A 112 -23.72 -0.96 0.37
N GLU A 113 -23.70 -2.29 0.25
CA GLU A 113 -23.77 -3.21 1.37
C GLU A 113 -22.45 -3.92 1.61
N LEU A 114 -22.11 -4.09 2.89
CA LEU A 114 -21.04 -4.98 3.32
C LEU A 114 -21.55 -6.41 3.26
N THR A 115 -21.04 -7.21 2.32
CA THR A 115 -21.36 -8.63 2.23
C THR A 115 -20.15 -9.48 2.55
N SER A 116 -20.34 -10.53 3.34
CA SER A 116 -19.32 -11.55 3.50
C SER A 116 -19.32 -12.42 2.23
N SER A 117 -18.25 -12.36 1.47
CA SER A 117 -18.11 -13.18 0.26
C SER A 117 -17.62 -14.60 0.55
N PHE A 118 -17.12 -14.82 1.75
CA PHE A 118 -16.61 -16.09 2.22
C PHE A 118 -16.86 -16.22 3.73
N GLU A 119 -17.59 -17.24 4.15
CA GLU A 119 -17.86 -17.51 5.55
C GLU A 119 -16.76 -18.41 6.13
N GLY A 120 -16.00 -17.89 7.05
CA GLY A 120 -15.03 -18.59 7.87
C GLY A 120 -15.04 -18.04 9.29
N ASN A 121 -14.50 -18.76 10.24
CA ASN A 121 -14.42 -18.30 11.62
C ASN A 121 -13.18 -17.44 11.83
N THR A 122 -13.31 -16.12 11.62
CA THR A 122 -12.22 -15.16 11.79
C THR A 122 -11.86 -14.87 13.24
N ASP A 123 -12.72 -15.23 14.19
CA ASP A 123 -12.48 -15.04 15.63
C ASP A 123 -11.88 -16.30 16.29
N ALA A 124 -11.82 -17.41 15.57
CA ALA A 124 -11.14 -18.60 16.08
C ALA A 124 -9.64 -18.29 16.19
N PRO A 125 -9.03 -18.50 17.35
CA PRO A 125 -7.59 -18.39 17.46
C PRO A 125 -6.96 -19.41 16.52
N VAL A 126 -6.04 -18.95 15.66
CA VAL A 126 -5.18 -19.88 14.91
C VAL A 126 -4.24 -20.49 15.91
N THR A 127 -4.53 -21.72 16.32
CA THR A 127 -3.73 -22.42 17.32
C THR A 127 -2.44 -22.94 16.70
N VAL A 128 -1.41 -23.13 17.52
CA VAL A 128 -0.17 -23.83 17.14
C VAL A 128 -0.49 -25.23 16.53
N GLU A 129 -1.62 -25.82 16.89
CA GLU A 129 -2.12 -27.08 16.33
C GLU A 129 -2.46 -26.96 14.85
N ALA A 130 -3.05 -25.86 14.40
CA ALA A 130 -3.31 -25.62 12.98
C ALA A 130 -1.99 -25.54 12.18
N LEU A 131 -0.94 -24.95 12.75
CA LEU A 131 0.39 -24.96 12.15
C LEU A 131 1.01 -26.35 12.09
N ASN A 132 0.70 -27.22 13.05
CA ASN A 132 1.21 -28.58 13.10
C ASN A 132 0.59 -29.52 12.06
N THR A 133 -0.52 -29.14 11.41
CA THR A 133 -1.10 -29.89 10.29
C THR A 133 -0.33 -29.67 8.98
N ILE A 134 0.49 -28.64 8.90
CA ILE A 134 1.30 -28.32 7.73
C ILE A 134 2.55 -29.23 7.72
N PRO A 135 2.90 -29.87 6.59
CA PRO A 135 4.08 -30.73 6.49
C PRO A 135 5.35 -30.03 6.97
N LYS A 136 6.22 -30.78 7.63
CA LYS A 136 7.48 -30.26 8.17
C LYS A 136 8.38 -29.64 7.09
N GLU A 137 8.28 -30.13 5.86
CA GLU A 137 9.07 -29.71 4.70
C GLU A 137 8.73 -28.26 4.27
N ILE A 138 7.48 -27.84 4.44
CA ILE A 138 7.01 -26.49 4.11
C ILE A 138 6.79 -25.63 5.36
N ARG A 139 6.79 -26.23 6.55
CA ARG A 139 6.54 -25.58 7.83
C ARG A 139 7.71 -24.72 8.37
N PRO A 140 8.99 -24.93 8.01
CA PRO A 140 10.07 -24.07 8.52
C PRO A 140 9.84 -22.62 8.25
N GLN A 141 9.14 -22.29 7.13
CA GLN A 141 8.79 -20.91 6.81
C GLN A 141 7.51 -20.45 7.51
N LEU A 142 6.72 -21.35 8.08
CA LEU A 142 5.45 -21.10 8.76
C LEU A 142 5.52 -21.10 10.27
N ALA A 143 6.49 -21.79 10.84
CA ALA A 143 6.65 -21.91 12.27
C ALA A 143 7.78 -21.02 12.77
N GLY A 144 7.62 -20.40 13.89
CA GLY A 144 8.49 -19.56 14.70
C GLY A 144 10.02 -19.54 14.55
N ASP A 145 10.56 -20.31 13.60
CA ASP A 145 11.95 -20.20 13.18
C ASP A 145 12.17 -19.03 12.21
N ILE A 146 11.08 -18.42 11.72
CA ILE A 146 11.07 -17.21 10.92
C ILE A 146 11.08 -16.00 11.87
N ILE A 147 12.11 -15.93 12.62
CA ILE A 147 12.38 -14.79 13.47
C ILE A 147 13.29 -13.89 12.64
N LEU A 148 12.86 -12.65 12.43
CA LEU A 148 13.80 -11.58 12.22
C LEU A 148 14.69 -11.53 13.47
N ARG A 149 15.76 -12.27 13.46
CA ARG A 149 16.80 -12.17 14.47
C ARG A 149 17.62 -10.91 14.20
N THR A 150 17.03 -9.79 14.53
CA THR A 150 17.83 -8.71 15.10
C THR A 150 18.34 -9.22 16.44
N ASP A 151 19.48 -8.70 16.90
CA ASP A 151 20.01 -9.08 18.21
C ASP A 151 18.87 -9.27 19.21
N ALA A 152 18.85 -10.41 19.91
CA ALA A 152 17.77 -10.77 20.83
C ALA A 152 17.50 -9.72 21.92
N ASN A 153 18.38 -8.73 22.07
CA ASN A 153 18.24 -7.59 22.97
C ASN A 153 17.45 -6.41 22.34
N GLU A 154 17.20 -6.41 21.03
CA GLU A 154 16.53 -5.30 20.32
C GLU A 154 15.06 -5.59 20.00
N VAL A 155 14.65 -6.86 20.00
CA VAL A 155 13.26 -7.24 19.75
C VAL A 155 12.46 -7.09 21.06
N PRO A 156 11.43 -6.22 21.10
CA PRO A 156 10.62 -6.09 22.30
C PRO A 156 9.82 -7.37 22.53
N THR A 157 9.76 -7.81 23.76
CA THR A 157 8.85 -8.88 24.17
C THR A 157 7.40 -8.38 24.18
N SER A 158 6.43 -9.29 24.07
CA SER A 158 5.00 -8.95 24.23
C SER A 158 4.76 -8.24 25.58
N GLN A 159 5.48 -8.59 26.64
CA GLN A 159 5.42 -7.91 27.94
C GLN A 159 5.90 -6.46 27.87
N GLN A 160 6.95 -6.17 27.11
CA GLN A 160 7.43 -4.79 26.92
C GLN A 160 6.42 -3.97 26.11
N LEU A 161 5.79 -4.56 25.10
CA LEU A 161 4.70 -3.90 24.36
C LEU A 161 3.51 -3.59 25.27
N LEU A 162 3.09 -4.54 26.09
CA LEU A 162 2.01 -4.33 27.07
C LEU A 162 2.37 -3.25 28.09
N TYR A 163 3.64 -3.16 28.50
CA TYR A 163 4.13 -2.10 29.37
C TYR A 163 4.03 -0.71 28.70
N TRP A 164 4.49 -0.57 27.46
CA TRP A 164 4.34 0.69 26.74
C TRP A 164 2.88 1.04 26.51
N TYR A 165 2.06 0.05 26.17
CA TYR A 165 0.63 0.22 26.02
C TYR A 165 -0.02 0.71 27.32
N SER A 166 0.30 0.11 28.45
CA SER A 166 -0.26 0.55 29.73
C SER A 166 0.04 2.02 30.06
N LYS A 167 1.19 2.52 29.58
CA LYS A 167 1.54 3.94 29.70
C LYS A 167 0.74 4.84 28.74
N VAL A 168 0.40 4.35 27.57
CA VAL A 168 -0.42 5.10 26.60
C VAL A 168 -1.82 5.37 27.15
N ILE A 169 -2.43 4.36 27.78
CA ILE A 169 -3.80 4.46 28.31
C ILE A 169 -3.88 5.08 29.71
N ASN A 170 -2.78 5.17 30.44
CA ASN A 170 -2.77 5.68 31.79
C ASN A 170 -2.73 7.22 31.83
N LYS A 171 -3.84 7.83 32.25
CA LYS A 171 -4.03 9.29 32.35
C LYS A 171 -3.15 9.96 33.41
N ASP A 172 -2.46 9.20 34.27
CA ASP A 172 -1.52 9.74 35.26
C ASP A 172 -0.20 10.20 34.61
N PHE A 173 0.07 9.77 33.35
CA PHE A 173 1.21 10.23 32.60
C PHE A 173 0.89 11.50 31.81
N SER A 174 1.88 12.37 31.67
CA SER A 174 1.76 13.55 30.82
C SER A 174 1.52 13.18 29.37
N GLU A 175 0.90 14.05 28.60
CA GLU A 175 0.66 13.86 27.16
C GLU A 175 1.95 13.54 26.36
N GLY A 176 3.08 14.17 26.76
CA GLY A 176 4.39 13.92 26.14
C GLY A 176 4.90 12.49 26.42
N GLU A 177 4.72 11.98 27.65
CA GLU A 177 5.09 10.61 28.00
C GLU A 177 4.17 9.60 27.32
N GLN A 178 2.88 9.87 27.23
CA GLN A 178 1.94 9.01 26.51
C GLN A 178 2.29 8.93 25.00
N ARG A 179 2.62 10.04 24.35
CA ARG A 179 3.06 10.08 22.95
C ARG A 179 4.35 9.29 22.74
N MET A 180 5.32 9.43 23.65
CA MET A 180 6.56 8.66 23.56
C MET A 180 6.31 7.16 23.74
N ALA A 181 5.51 6.79 24.74
CA ALA A 181 5.14 5.39 24.95
C ALA A 181 4.38 4.80 23.76
N TYR A 182 3.48 5.57 23.15
CA TYR A 182 2.78 5.19 21.92
C TYR A 182 3.75 4.96 20.76
N SER A 183 4.71 5.87 20.55
CA SER A 183 5.72 5.71 19.52
C SER A 183 6.53 4.45 19.69
N MET A 184 6.95 4.13 20.93
CA MET A 184 7.69 2.91 21.24
C MET A 184 6.83 1.65 21.03
N PHE A 185 5.57 1.70 21.43
CA PHE A 185 4.63 0.59 21.23
C PHE A 185 4.43 0.31 19.72
N ARG A 186 4.19 1.34 18.92
CA ARG A 186 3.99 1.19 17.46
C ARG A 186 5.24 0.66 16.78
N LYS A 187 6.41 1.21 17.11
CA LYS A 187 7.68 0.71 16.59
C LYS A 187 7.92 -0.75 16.99
N GLY A 188 7.57 -1.13 18.20
CA GLY A 188 7.71 -2.49 18.69
C GLY A 188 6.84 -3.49 17.94
N LEU A 189 5.63 -3.09 17.51
CA LEU A 189 4.75 -3.97 16.71
C LEU A 189 5.36 -4.36 15.36
N ASP A 190 6.22 -3.52 14.77
CA ASP A 190 6.83 -3.80 13.46
C ASP A 190 7.94 -4.86 13.54
N ILE A 191 8.59 -4.96 14.68
CA ILE A 191 9.78 -5.84 14.88
C ILE A 191 9.49 -7.04 15.78
N LEU A 192 8.30 -7.11 16.37
CA LEU A 192 7.89 -8.22 17.23
C LEU A 192 7.69 -9.49 16.42
N ASP A 193 8.04 -10.61 17.02
CA ASP A 193 7.63 -11.92 16.52
C ASP A 193 6.11 -12.00 16.43
N LEU A 194 5.61 -12.47 15.29
CA LEU A 194 4.19 -12.57 15.06
C LEU A 194 3.63 -13.84 15.72
N ASP A 195 3.30 -13.69 16.98
CA ASP A 195 2.52 -14.66 17.76
C ASP A 195 1.02 -14.34 17.75
N GLU A 196 0.23 -15.13 18.44
CA GLU A 196 -1.22 -14.94 18.52
C GLU A 196 -1.61 -13.61 19.16
N ILE A 197 -0.86 -13.16 20.19
CA ILE A 197 -1.12 -11.90 20.90
C ILE A 197 -0.84 -10.73 19.95
N SER A 198 0.33 -10.74 19.33
CA SER A 198 0.73 -9.72 18.35
C SER A 198 -0.25 -9.65 17.17
N TYR A 199 -0.68 -10.80 16.66
CA TYR A 199 -1.68 -10.89 15.59
C TYR A 199 -2.99 -10.21 15.96
N ARG A 200 -3.48 -10.43 17.20
CA ARG A 200 -4.70 -9.76 17.69
C ARG A 200 -4.51 -8.26 17.86
N ILE A 201 -3.33 -7.84 18.33
CA ILE A 201 -3.00 -6.42 18.49
C ILE A 201 -3.01 -5.71 17.12
N ILE A 202 -2.26 -6.23 16.16
CA ILE A 202 -2.19 -5.61 14.82
C ILE A 202 -3.53 -5.62 14.09
N GLY A 203 -4.37 -6.63 14.36
CA GLY A 203 -5.72 -6.75 13.80
C GLY A 203 -6.71 -5.68 14.30
N LYS A 204 -6.33 -4.87 15.30
CA LYS A 204 -7.12 -3.75 15.79
C LYS A 204 -6.68 -2.39 15.23
N ASN A 205 -5.73 -2.37 14.29
CA ASN A 205 -5.21 -1.13 13.73
C ASN A 205 -6.30 -0.31 13.01
N GLN A 206 -6.63 0.86 13.55
CA GLN A 206 -7.65 1.75 12.98
C GLN A 206 -7.26 2.32 11.61
N THR A 207 -5.97 2.36 11.27
CA THR A 207 -5.53 2.76 9.94
C THR A 207 -5.84 1.72 8.87
N SER A 208 -6.14 0.47 9.28
CA SER A 208 -6.50 -0.61 8.36
C SER A 208 -7.82 -0.34 7.66
N MET A 209 -7.87 -0.66 6.38
CA MET A 209 -9.06 -0.45 5.53
C MET A 209 -10.31 -1.15 6.09
N GLY A 210 -10.17 -2.33 6.67
CA GLY A 210 -11.27 -3.05 7.31
C GLY A 210 -11.84 -2.36 8.54
N TYR A 211 -11.15 -1.37 9.12
CA TYR A 211 -11.69 -0.56 10.19
C TYR A 211 -12.55 0.60 9.68
N TRP A 212 -12.04 1.37 8.71
CA TRP A 212 -12.70 2.62 8.30
C TRP A 212 -13.66 2.44 7.12
N LEU A 213 -13.36 1.56 6.16
CA LEU A 213 -14.20 1.42 4.96
C LEU A 213 -15.64 1.00 5.27
N PRO A 214 -15.91 0.02 6.18
CA PRO A 214 -17.29 -0.35 6.54
C PRO A 214 -18.12 0.81 7.09
N LYS A 215 -17.47 1.74 7.77
CA LYS A 215 -18.10 2.87 8.43
C LYS A 215 -18.38 4.03 7.48
N ILE A 216 -17.48 4.26 6.52
CA ILE A 216 -17.60 5.39 5.61
C ILE A 216 -18.36 5.06 4.32
N ALA A 217 -18.27 3.83 3.81
CA ALA A 217 -18.87 3.45 2.54
C ALA A 217 -20.38 3.72 2.46
N PRO A 218 -21.21 3.39 3.48
CA PRO A 218 -22.63 3.69 3.44
C PRO A 218 -22.93 5.20 3.38
N VAL A 219 -22.05 6.01 3.95
CA VAL A 219 -22.19 7.47 3.98
C VAL A 219 -21.83 8.06 2.64
N VAL A 220 -20.72 7.58 2.03
CA VAL A 220 -20.29 7.97 0.69
C VAL A 220 -21.32 7.57 -0.36
N ASP A 221 -21.92 6.38 -0.24
CA ASP A 221 -22.98 5.94 -1.14
C ASP A 221 -24.22 6.83 -1.07
N LYS A 222 -24.59 7.28 0.13
CA LYS A 222 -25.72 8.18 0.34
C LYS A 222 -25.46 9.60 -0.17
N GLU A 223 -24.21 10.05 -0.15
CA GLU A 223 -23.82 11.38 -0.64
C GLU A 223 -23.69 11.43 -2.15
N GLU A 224 -23.36 10.28 -2.79
CA GLU A 224 -23.36 10.00 -4.25
C GLU A 224 -22.30 10.71 -5.10
N PHE A 225 -21.53 11.66 -4.59
CA PHE A 225 -20.50 12.35 -5.39
C PHE A 225 -19.20 11.55 -5.49
N PHE A 226 -18.68 11.08 -4.36
CA PHE A 226 -17.51 10.24 -4.38
C PHE A 226 -17.86 8.79 -4.69
N LYS A 227 -17.00 8.13 -5.45
CA LYS A 227 -17.07 6.70 -5.73
C LYS A 227 -16.08 5.94 -4.87
N ILE A 228 -16.38 4.69 -4.57
CA ILE A 228 -15.45 3.74 -3.95
C ILE A 228 -15.30 2.57 -4.92
N PRO A 229 -14.08 2.12 -5.26
CA PRO A 229 -13.92 0.95 -6.11
C PRO A 229 -14.35 -0.32 -5.39
N ASP A 230 -14.85 -1.31 -6.13
CA ASP A 230 -15.15 -2.63 -5.60
C ASP A 230 -13.94 -3.15 -4.84
N THR A 231 -14.13 -3.57 -3.60
CA THR A 231 -13.06 -3.87 -2.65
C THR A 231 -13.34 -5.15 -1.89
N LYS A 232 -12.36 -6.02 -1.82
CA LYS A 232 -12.38 -7.23 -0.99
C LYS A 232 -11.29 -7.12 0.07
N ILE A 233 -11.67 -7.35 1.32
CA ILE A 233 -10.78 -7.26 2.47
C ILE A 233 -10.77 -8.60 3.19
N MET A 234 -9.60 -9.14 3.42
CA MET A 234 -9.39 -10.39 4.15
C MET A 234 -8.52 -10.15 5.38
N LYS A 235 -8.94 -10.67 6.53
CA LYS A 235 -8.02 -10.90 7.65
C LYS A 235 -7.22 -12.15 7.33
N VAL A 236 -5.94 -11.98 7.13
CA VAL A 236 -5.02 -13.05 6.72
C VAL A 236 -4.82 -14.01 7.89
N PRO A 237 -5.01 -15.33 7.71
CA PRO A 237 -4.74 -16.30 8.77
C PRO A 237 -3.31 -16.20 9.28
N LEU A 238 -3.11 -16.32 10.60
CA LEU A 238 -1.80 -16.19 11.22
C LEU A 238 -0.70 -17.01 10.53
N PRO A 239 -0.91 -18.30 10.16
CA PRO A 239 0.13 -19.08 9.48
C PRO A 239 0.58 -18.48 8.15
N VAL A 240 -0.34 -17.89 7.40
CA VAL A 240 -0.02 -17.23 6.12
C VAL A 240 0.68 -15.90 6.38
N LEU A 241 0.20 -15.13 7.36
CA LEU A 241 0.80 -13.86 7.71
C LEU A 241 2.24 -14.01 8.22
N GLN A 242 2.54 -15.10 8.96
CA GLN A 242 3.89 -15.40 9.42
C GLN A 242 4.89 -15.57 8.27
N LEU A 243 4.45 -15.98 7.07
CA LEU A 243 5.32 -16.06 5.90
C LEU A 243 5.88 -14.70 5.47
N THR A 244 5.19 -13.61 5.79
CA THR A 244 5.68 -12.25 5.47
C THR A 244 6.89 -11.84 6.30
N PHE A 245 7.22 -12.61 7.35
CA PHE A 245 8.41 -12.44 8.18
C PHE A 245 9.61 -13.27 7.68
N ALA A 246 9.37 -14.21 6.76
CA ALA A 246 10.45 -14.95 6.11
C ALA A 246 11.18 -14.06 5.10
N GLU A 247 12.47 -14.36 4.91
CA GLU A 247 13.14 -13.88 3.71
C GLU A 247 12.52 -14.56 2.50
N TYR A 248 11.95 -13.80 1.58
CA TYR A 248 11.24 -14.31 0.43
C TYR A 248 12.01 -15.40 -0.35
N PRO A 249 13.35 -15.27 -0.57
CA PRO A 249 14.13 -16.32 -1.24
C PRO A 249 14.20 -17.66 -0.49
N THR A 250 13.78 -17.72 0.77
CA THR A 250 13.78 -18.94 1.57
C THR A 250 12.45 -19.72 1.47
N LEU A 251 11.41 -19.11 0.87
CA LEU A 251 10.12 -19.75 0.68
C LEU A 251 10.23 -20.86 -0.36
N THR A 252 9.66 -22.03 -0.08
CA THR A 252 9.62 -23.13 -1.04
C THR A 252 8.52 -22.92 -2.08
N ARG A 253 8.66 -23.52 -3.25
CA ARG A 253 7.63 -23.48 -4.28
C ARG A 253 6.29 -23.99 -3.76
N ALA A 254 6.28 -25.10 -3.02
CA ALA A 254 5.07 -25.65 -2.42
C ALA A 254 4.37 -24.65 -1.48
N THR A 255 5.13 -23.90 -0.70
CA THR A 255 4.57 -22.83 0.16
C THR A 255 3.92 -21.73 -0.68
N LEU A 256 4.60 -21.27 -1.73
CA LEU A 256 4.08 -20.24 -2.64
C LEU A 256 2.82 -20.70 -3.35
N ASP A 257 2.78 -21.94 -3.86
CA ASP A 257 1.62 -22.51 -4.52
C ASP A 257 0.41 -22.62 -3.57
N ILE A 258 0.63 -22.95 -2.29
CA ILE A 258 -0.43 -22.95 -1.27
C ILE A 258 -1.00 -21.54 -1.09
N VAL A 259 -0.16 -20.54 -0.96
CA VAL A 259 -0.60 -19.16 -0.73
C VAL A 259 -1.30 -18.60 -1.98
N ASN A 260 -0.79 -18.92 -3.16
CA ASN A 260 -1.40 -18.52 -4.43
C ASN A 260 -2.81 -19.11 -4.57
N GLU A 261 -2.95 -20.43 -4.39
CA GLU A 261 -4.25 -21.10 -4.49
C GLU A 261 -5.22 -20.62 -3.38
N PHE A 262 -4.71 -20.38 -2.18
CA PHE A 262 -5.47 -19.78 -1.09
C PHE A 262 -6.03 -18.41 -1.48
N CYS A 263 -5.20 -17.51 -1.99
CA CYS A 263 -5.64 -16.17 -2.42
C CYS A 263 -6.64 -16.24 -3.57
N MET A 264 -6.38 -17.07 -4.59
CA MET A 264 -7.28 -17.25 -5.72
C MET A 264 -8.69 -17.63 -5.27
N ARG A 265 -8.80 -18.57 -4.32
CA ARG A 265 -10.09 -19.04 -3.81
C ARG A 265 -10.71 -18.07 -2.82
N ALA A 266 -9.96 -17.56 -1.85
CA ALA A 266 -10.48 -16.68 -0.82
C ALA A 266 -11.07 -15.39 -1.44
N PHE A 267 -10.34 -14.76 -2.34
CA PHE A 267 -10.80 -13.55 -3.03
C PHE A 267 -11.68 -13.83 -4.25
N ARG A 268 -11.88 -15.11 -4.65
CA ARG A 268 -12.61 -15.47 -5.87
C ARG A 268 -12.12 -14.67 -7.08
N LEU A 269 -10.80 -14.69 -7.30
CA LEU A 269 -10.18 -13.92 -8.35
C LEU A 269 -10.49 -14.47 -9.74
N ARG A 270 -10.64 -13.57 -10.70
CA ARG A 270 -10.83 -13.87 -12.11
C ARG A 270 -9.54 -13.50 -12.85
N THR A 271 -9.07 -14.37 -13.73
CA THR A 271 -7.83 -14.15 -14.50
C THR A 271 -8.00 -13.21 -15.70
N ASP A 272 -9.21 -12.73 -15.94
CA ASP A 272 -9.57 -11.79 -16.99
C ASP A 272 -9.94 -10.39 -16.44
N ALA A 273 -9.48 -10.07 -15.24
CA ALA A 273 -9.76 -8.82 -14.56
C ALA A 273 -8.46 -8.11 -14.15
N ASP A 274 -8.56 -6.82 -13.88
CA ASP A 274 -7.47 -5.98 -13.40
C ASP A 274 -7.68 -5.65 -11.92
N TYR A 275 -6.63 -5.82 -11.13
CA TYR A 275 -6.69 -5.62 -9.70
C TYR A 275 -5.63 -4.63 -9.22
N PHE A 276 -6.03 -3.82 -8.25
CA PHE A 276 -5.11 -3.07 -7.39
C PHE A 276 -5.05 -3.77 -6.03
N ILE A 277 -3.85 -4.16 -5.61
CA ILE A 277 -3.63 -4.84 -4.33
C ILE A 277 -2.88 -3.96 -3.34
N LYS A 278 -3.20 -4.15 -2.07
CA LYS A 278 -2.53 -3.49 -0.95
C LYS A 278 -2.68 -4.31 0.34
N THR A 279 -1.90 -4.00 1.37
CA THR A 279 -2.28 -4.39 2.73
C THR A 279 -3.41 -3.50 3.24
N GLY A 280 -3.97 -3.76 4.41
CA GLY A 280 -4.97 -2.87 5.00
C GLY A 280 -4.54 -1.41 5.11
N VAL A 281 -3.24 -1.14 5.18
CA VAL A 281 -2.69 0.20 5.43
C VAL A 281 -1.67 0.69 4.38
N PHE A 282 -1.03 -0.20 3.63
CA PHE A 282 0.07 0.13 2.74
C PHE A 282 -0.20 -0.35 1.32
N SER A 283 -0.01 0.54 0.36
CA SER A 283 0.03 0.20 -1.06
C SER A 283 1.45 0.36 -1.58
N SER A 284 1.95 -0.65 -2.30
CA SER A 284 3.28 -0.57 -2.95
C SER A 284 3.26 0.34 -4.20
N LYS A 285 2.49 1.44 -4.18
CA LYS A 285 2.31 2.32 -5.34
C LYS A 285 3.58 3.01 -5.80
N PHE A 286 4.60 3.09 -4.95
CA PHE A 286 5.92 3.63 -5.30
C PHE A 286 6.78 2.65 -6.14
N ASP A 287 6.32 1.43 -6.33
CA ASP A 287 6.63 0.53 -7.44
C ASP A 287 5.34 -0.12 -7.89
N PHE A 288 4.64 0.57 -8.80
CA PHE A 288 3.26 0.26 -9.15
C PHE A 288 3.07 -1.13 -9.76
N ARG A 289 4.13 -1.71 -10.32
CA ARG A 289 4.15 -3.10 -10.80
C ARG A 289 3.80 -4.13 -9.71
N ASN A 290 4.02 -3.77 -8.43
CA ASN A 290 3.70 -4.65 -7.31
C ASN A 290 2.25 -4.50 -6.84
N ALA A 291 1.58 -3.42 -7.22
CA ALA A 291 0.24 -3.09 -6.78
C ALA A 291 -0.82 -3.33 -7.88
N HIS A 292 -0.47 -3.15 -9.15
CA HIS A 292 -1.35 -3.40 -10.30
C HIS A 292 -1.08 -4.79 -10.89
N VAL A 293 -2.02 -5.71 -10.68
CA VAL A 293 -1.94 -7.12 -11.10
C VAL A 293 -3.01 -7.38 -12.14
N HIS A 294 -2.62 -7.62 -13.39
CA HIS A 294 -3.55 -7.72 -14.54
C HIS A 294 -3.24 -8.87 -15.50
N ASP A 295 -2.00 -9.35 -15.53
CA ASP A 295 -1.66 -10.52 -16.35
C ASP A 295 -2.28 -11.79 -15.75
N PRO A 296 -2.89 -12.71 -16.55
CA PRO A 296 -3.49 -13.93 -16.05
C PRO A 296 -2.54 -14.82 -15.23
N LYS A 297 -1.23 -14.78 -15.52
CA LYS A 297 -0.22 -15.50 -14.75
C LYS A 297 -0.02 -14.82 -13.39
N GLU A 298 0.17 -13.51 -13.39
CA GLU A 298 0.35 -12.71 -12.17
C GLU A 298 -0.85 -12.86 -11.22
N ILE A 299 -2.08 -12.87 -11.76
CA ILE A 299 -3.28 -13.08 -10.95
C ILE A 299 -3.28 -14.46 -10.27
N ARG A 300 -2.80 -15.51 -10.95
CA ARG A 300 -2.63 -16.83 -10.31
C ARG A 300 -1.53 -16.87 -9.25
N GLU A 301 -0.62 -15.93 -9.29
CA GLU A 301 0.51 -15.75 -8.36
C GLU A 301 0.21 -14.66 -7.30
N MET A 302 -1.05 -14.30 -7.14
CA MET A 302 -1.51 -13.22 -6.26
C MET A 302 -1.01 -13.36 -4.82
N GLY A 303 -0.87 -14.57 -4.32
CA GLY A 303 -0.33 -14.83 -2.98
C GLY A 303 1.13 -14.38 -2.84
N GLU A 304 1.95 -14.58 -3.86
CA GLU A 304 3.34 -14.14 -3.89
C GLU A 304 3.44 -12.62 -3.89
N TYR A 305 2.58 -11.94 -4.68
CA TYR A 305 2.48 -10.48 -4.67
C TYR A 305 2.12 -9.95 -3.28
N PHE A 306 1.15 -10.57 -2.60
CA PHE A 306 0.78 -10.18 -1.25
C PHE A 306 1.90 -10.40 -0.24
N LEU A 307 2.57 -11.54 -0.28
CA LEU A 307 3.72 -11.80 0.60
C LEU A 307 4.79 -10.73 0.41
N PHE A 308 5.08 -10.37 -0.84
CA PHE A 308 6.06 -9.36 -1.16
C PHE A 308 5.65 -7.96 -0.68
N VAL A 309 4.43 -7.51 -1.03
CA VAL A 309 3.91 -6.19 -0.64
C VAL A 309 3.82 -6.06 0.88
N HIS A 310 3.40 -7.13 1.56
CA HIS A 310 3.31 -7.11 3.02
C HIS A 310 4.70 -7.08 3.68
N ASN A 311 5.67 -7.81 3.16
CA ASN A 311 7.06 -7.76 3.62
C ASN A 311 7.64 -6.34 3.43
N MET A 312 7.38 -5.69 2.29
CA MET A 312 7.77 -4.30 2.06
C MET A 312 7.09 -3.35 3.06
N SER A 313 5.79 -3.51 3.29
CA SER A 313 5.02 -2.74 4.27
C SER A 313 5.68 -2.82 5.65
N ARG A 314 6.04 -4.01 6.08
CA ARG A 314 6.70 -4.24 7.37
C ARG A 314 8.06 -3.56 7.44
N ASN A 315 8.88 -3.67 6.40
CA ASN A 315 10.20 -3.05 6.37
C ASN A 315 10.13 -1.52 6.39
N LEU A 316 9.13 -0.94 5.72
CA LEU A 316 8.85 0.50 5.78
C LEU A 316 8.18 0.90 7.09
N GLY A 317 7.40 0.03 7.69
CA GLY A 317 6.73 0.20 8.96
C GLY A 317 7.69 0.54 10.09
N PHE A 318 8.92 0.00 10.04
CA PHE A 318 9.99 0.36 10.96
C PHE A 318 10.28 1.88 10.97
N MET A 319 10.14 2.55 9.83
CA MET A 319 10.31 4.00 9.72
C MET A 319 9.03 4.80 10.08
N SER A 320 7.87 4.17 9.99
CA SER A 320 6.56 4.80 10.24
C SER A 320 5.98 4.48 11.63
N TYR A 321 6.81 3.99 12.55
CA TYR A 321 6.43 3.66 13.93
C TYR A 321 5.21 2.72 14.01
N GLY A 322 5.15 1.70 13.17
CA GLY A 322 4.12 0.68 13.17
C GLY A 322 2.78 1.11 12.56
N ALA A 323 2.69 2.30 11.98
CA ALA A 323 1.47 2.73 11.28
C ALA A 323 1.13 1.81 10.09
N ALA A 324 2.14 1.17 9.49
CA ALA A 324 1.98 0.23 8.38
C ALA A 324 1.67 -1.21 8.79
N THR A 325 1.59 -1.51 10.10
CA THR A 325 1.40 -2.88 10.60
C THR A 325 -0.08 -3.26 10.59
N THR A 326 -0.44 -4.35 9.91
CA THR A 326 -1.80 -4.85 9.76
C THR A 326 -1.81 -6.36 9.55
N ASN A 327 -2.95 -6.99 9.79
CA ASN A 327 -3.20 -8.38 9.39
C ASN A 327 -4.17 -8.49 8.21
N GLU A 328 -4.32 -7.45 7.42
CA GLU A 328 -5.27 -7.42 6.31
C GLU A 328 -4.56 -7.41 4.96
N TRP A 329 -5.13 -8.18 4.01
CA TRP A 329 -4.87 -8.05 2.59
C TRP A 329 -6.12 -7.55 1.87
N VAL A 330 -5.91 -6.70 0.87
CA VAL A 330 -6.99 -6.02 0.16
C VAL A 330 -6.80 -6.16 -1.35
N VAL A 331 -7.85 -6.61 -2.02
CA VAL A 331 -7.97 -6.61 -3.48
C VAL A 331 -9.05 -5.61 -3.87
N ARG A 332 -8.71 -4.70 -4.76
CA ARG A 332 -9.66 -3.72 -5.32
C ARG A 332 -9.74 -3.89 -6.83
N GLU A 333 -10.89 -3.61 -7.41
CA GLU A 333 -10.97 -3.44 -8.84
C GLU A 333 -10.10 -2.25 -9.26
N PHE A 334 -9.28 -2.44 -10.27
CA PHE A 334 -8.45 -1.37 -10.81
C PHE A 334 -9.32 -0.32 -11.48
N ILE A 335 -9.07 0.95 -11.19
CA ILE A 335 -9.76 2.07 -11.83
C ILE A 335 -8.99 2.44 -13.09
N PRO A 336 -9.49 2.09 -14.30
CA PRO A 336 -8.79 2.40 -15.55
C PRO A 336 -8.63 3.90 -15.74
N ASP A 337 -7.45 4.33 -16.15
CA ASP A 337 -7.20 5.72 -16.50
C ASP A 337 -8.05 6.14 -17.70
N LYS A 338 -8.79 7.25 -17.59
CA LYS A 338 -9.69 7.78 -18.63
C LYS A 338 -9.06 8.90 -19.46
N GLU A 339 -7.86 9.32 -19.12
CA GLU A 339 -7.29 10.57 -19.62
C GLU A 339 -5.92 10.41 -20.27
N ASP A 340 -5.43 9.19 -20.45
CA ASP A 340 -4.10 8.87 -20.95
C ASP A 340 -3.01 9.66 -20.20
N ASN A 341 -3.10 9.66 -18.85
CA ASN A 341 -2.15 10.36 -18.00
C ASN A 341 -0.76 9.75 -18.12
N LEU A 342 0.26 10.60 -18.09
CA LEU A 342 1.63 10.13 -17.95
C LEU A 342 1.81 9.39 -16.62
N THR A 343 2.74 8.45 -16.60
CA THR A 343 2.92 7.56 -15.44
C THR A 343 4.26 7.79 -14.76
N ILE A 344 4.26 7.64 -13.43
CA ILE A 344 5.45 7.61 -12.57
C ILE A 344 5.49 6.29 -11.80
N TYR A 345 6.54 6.05 -11.02
CA TYR A 345 6.64 4.86 -10.16
C TYR A 345 6.36 3.53 -10.89
N HIS A 346 6.91 3.37 -12.09
CA HIS A 346 6.76 2.18 -12.93
C HIS A 346 5.31 1.89 -13.37
N GLY A 347 4.56 2.93 -13.72
CA GLY A 347 3.26 2.78 -14.36
C GLY A 347 2.07 3.37 -13.60
N LEU A 348 2.28 4.05 -12.48
CA LEU A 348 1.22 4.76 -11.77
C LEU A 348 0.74 5.99 -12.55
N PRO A 349 -0.51 6.04 -13.05
CA PRO A 349 -1.03 7.21 -13.74
C PRO A 349 -1.10 8.43 -12.82
N LEU A 350 -0.64 9.57 -13.29
CA LEU A 350 -0.65 10.83 -12.56
C LEU A 350 -2.04 11.49 -12.60
N HIS A 351 -2.94 10.99 -11.78
CA HIS A 351 -4.22 11.64 -11.51
C HIS A 351 -4.05 12.85 -10.60
N THR A 352 -4.97 13.83 -10.70
CA THR A 352 -5.08 14.85 -9.67
C THR A 352 -5.64 14.21 -8.40
N GLU A 353 -4.91 14.30 -7.30
CA GLU A 353 -5.33 13.76 -6.02
C GLU A 353 -5.39 14.84 -4.95
N TYR A 354 -6.39 14.74 -4.10
CA TYR A 354 -6.70 15.68 -3.02
C TYR A 354 -6.59 14.96 -1.70
N ARG A 355 -5.89 15.52 -0.74
CA ARG A 355 -5.89 15.07 0.66
C ARG A 355 -6.69 16.04 1.49
N VAL A 356 -7.88 15.62 1.92
CA VAL A 356 -8.79 16.41 2.72
C VAL A 356 -8.71 15.97 4.18
N PHE A 357 -8.45 16.90 5.07
CA PHE A 357 -8.47 16.65 6.51
C PHE A 357 -9.80 17.03 7.11
N VAL A 358 -10.40 16.11 7.85
CA VAL A 358 -11.74 16.24 8.42
C VAL A 358 -11.76 15.87 9.91
N ASP A 359 -12.67 16.45 10.66
CA ASP A 359 -12.96 16.08 12.05
C ASP A 359 -14.41 15.60 12.13
N PHE A 360 -14.60 14.28 12.36
CA PHE A 360 -15.92 13.66 12.47
C PHE A 360 -16.66 14.06 13.74
N ASP A 361 -15.94 14.43 14.81
CA ASP A 361 -16.56 14.82 16.09
C ASP A 361 -17.14 16.23 16.00
N THR A 362 -16.37 17.17 15.43
CA THR A 362 -16.81 18.56 15.25
C THR A 362 -17.57 18.79 13.96
N LYS A 363 -17.56 17.81 13.05
CA LYS A 363 -18.12 17.89 11.70
C LYS A 363 -17.55 19.06 10.89
N GLU A 364 -16.24 19.22 10.92
CA GLU A 364 -15.52 20.32 10.27
C GLU A 364 -14.48 19.79 9.29
N VAL A 365 -14.42 20.36 8.08
CA VAL A 365 -13.27 20.20 7.19
C VAL A 365 -12.14 21.09 7.72
N LEU A 366 -11.01 20.48 8.08
CA LEU A 366 -9.88 21.15 8.72
C LEU A 366 -8.89 21.75 7.72
N GLY A 367 -8.79 21.17 6.54
CA GLY A 367 -7.87 21.62 5.50
C GLY A 367 -7.88 20.70 4.29
N ILE A 368 -7.25 21.16 3.22
CA ILE A 368 -7.05 20.39 1.99
C ILE A 368 -5.67 20.68 1.43
N HIS A 369 -5.02 19.66 0.89
CA HIS A 369 -3.70 19.78 0.29
C HIS A 369 -3.63 18.95 -1.01
N PRO A 370 -2.88 19.39 -2.05
CA PRO A 370 -2.62 18.54 -3.21
C PRO A 370 -1.78 17.34 -2.78
N TYR A 371 -2.21 16.13 -3.10
CA TYR A 371 -1.46 14.92 -2.74
C TYR A 371 -0.06 14.90 -3.38
N TRP A 372 0.01 15.29 -4.65
CA TRP A 372 1.25 15.42 -5.43
C TRP A 372 1.80 16.84 -5.32
N ASP A 373 2.23 17.23 -4.12
CA ASP A 373 2.78 18.57 -3.86
C ASP A 373 4.05 18.82 -4.68
N PRO A 374 4.13 19.96 -5.42
CA PRO A 374 5.24 20.24 -6.32
C PRO A 374 6.61 20.29 -5.66
N ASP A 375 6.71 20.89 -4.47
CA ASP A 375 7.99 21.04 -3.78
C ASP A 375 8.48 19.69 -3.25
N VAL A 376 7.55 18.89 -2.71
CA VAL A 376 7.84 17.54 -2.20
C VAL A 376 8.25 16.62 -3.34
N MET A 377 7.50 16.60 -4.45
CA MET A 377 7.77 15.72 -5.59
C MET A 377 9.10 16.06 -6.26
N LYS A 378 9.36 17.33 -6.55
CA LYS A 378 10.63 17.77 -7.14
C LYS A 378 11.82 17.46 -6.25
N LYS A 379 11.70 17.67 -4.94
CA LYS A 379 12.73 17.33 -3.97
C LYS A 379 12.96 15.82 -3.92
N HIS A 380 11.88 15.03 -3.88
CA HIS A 380 11.94 13.57 -3.81
C HIS A 380 12.68 12.95 -5.02
N PHE A 381 12.42 13.46 -6.22
CA PHE A 381 13.06 13.01 -7.46
C PHE A 381 14.31 13.80 -7.85
N SER A 382 14.79 14.71 -7.00
CA SER A 382 15.96 15.53 -7.30
C SER A 382 17.25 14.69 -7.39
N GLU A 383 18.24 15.20 -8.11
CA GLU A 383 19.58 14.61 -8.17
C GLU A 383 20.24 14.55 -6.79
N GLU A 384 19.95 15.53 -5.91
CA GLU A 384 20.45 15.57 -4.54
C GLU A 384 19.90 14.39 -3.71
N SER A 385 18.60 14.09 -3.84
CA SER A 385 17.93 13.03 -3.07
C SER A 385 18.19 11.63 -3.65
N ARG A 386 18.28 11.53 -4.99
CA ARG A 386 18.47 10.27 -5.72
C ARG A 386 19.49 10.44 -6.84
N PRO A 387 20.77 10.48 -6.51
CA PRO A 387 21.83 10.63 -7.50
C PRO A 387 21.93 9.39 -8.40
N ASP A 388 22.12 9.62 -9.68
CA ASP A 388 22.33 8.58 -10.71
C ASP A 388 21.16 7.54 -10.79
N ASP A 389 19.95 7.88 -10.30
CA ASP A 389 18.78 7.01 -10.38
C ASP A 389 17.94 7.33 -11.64
N PRO A 390 17.89 6.39 -12.63
CA PRO A 390 17.14 6.63 -13.86
C PRO A 390 15.64 6.70 -13.68
N ASP A 391 15.07 6.01 -12.65
CA ASP A 391 13.66 6.07 -12.35
C ASP A 391 13.31 7.44 -11.77
N ALA A 392 14.12 7.93 -10.82
CA ALA A 392 13.94 9.28 -10.28
C ALA A 392 14.12 10.36 -11.34
N TYR A 393 15.02 10.15 -12.31
CA TYR A 393 15.20 11.07 -13.43
C TYR A 393 13.96 11.12 -14.33
N HIS A 394 13.43 9.95 -14.70
CA HIS A 394 12.20 9.84 -15.47
C HIS A 394 11.03 10.49 -14.73
N ASP A 395 10.81 10.12 -13.48
CA ASP A 395 9.66 10.57 -12.69
C ASP A 395 9.72 12.07 -12.42
N TYR A 396 10.92 12.64 -12.25
CA TYR A 396 11.11 14.10 -12.18
C TYR A 396 10.63 14.81 -13.44
N CYS A 397 11.06 14.32 -14.60
CA CYS A 397 10.71 14.93 -15.88
C CYS A 397 9.21 14.80 -16.15
N THR A 398 8.67 13.61 -15.98
CA THR A 398 7.25 13.28 -16.21
C THR A 398 6.34 14.07 -15.28
N TYR A 399 6.66 14.11 -13.98
CA TYR A 399 5.92 14.92 -13.02
C TYR A 399 5.96 16.41 -13.39
N SER A 400 7.16 16.95 -13.69
CA SER A 400 7.33 18.36 -14.00
C SER A 400 6.62 18.79 -15.29
N VAL A 401 6.45 17.88 -16.25
CA VAL A 401 5.62 18.13 -17.45
C VAL A 401 4.15 18.26 -17.09
N ASN A 402 3.65 17.41 -16.17
CA ASN A 402 2.25 17.38 -15.77
C ASN A 402 1.88 18.35 -14.65
N GLU A 403 2.83 18.89 -13.91
CA GLU A 403 2.61 19.71 -12.72
C GLU A 403 1.55 20.80 -12.90
N GLU A 404 1.64 21.54 -13.99
CA GLU A 404 0.71 22.63 -14.29
C GLU A 404 -0.74 22.13 -14.46
N LYS A 405 -0.92 21.01 -15.18
CA LYS A 405 -2.23 20.35 -15.34
C LYS A 405 -2.80 19.92 -14.00
N LEU A 406 -1.97 19.26 -13.17
CA LEU A 406 -2.38 18.75 -11.85
C LEU A 406 -2.80 19.90 -10.94
N MET A 407 -2.00 20.96 -10.86
CA MET A 407 -2.27 22.11 -9.98
C MET A 407 -3.46 22.96 -10.46
N GLN A 408 -3.63 23.18 -11.76
CA GLN A 408 -4.80 23.87 -12.29
C GLN A 408 -6.09 23.11 -11.99
N ARG A 409 -6.08 21.78 -12.10
CA ARG A 409 -7.25 20.94 -11.76
C ARG A 409 -7.52 20.95 -10.26
N TYR A 410 -6.47 20.86 -9.45
CA TYR A 410 -6.58 20.96 -8.00
C TYR A 410 -7.24 22.28 -7.61
N GLU A 411 -6.72 23.42 -8.06
CA GLU A 411 -7.26 24.73 -7.74
C GLU A 411 -8.71 24.91 -8.22
N LYS A 412 -9.03 24.33 -9.37
CA LYS A 412 -10.40 24.39 -9.92
C LYS A 412 -11.42 23.62 -9.09
N ASN A 413 -11.06 22.47 -8.53
CA ASN A 413 -12.03 21.54 -7.95
C ASN A 413 -11.91 21.40 -6.42
N LYS A 414 -10.88 21.95 -5.78
CA LYS A 414 -10.65 21.80 -4.32
C LYS A 414 -11.84 22.22 -3.47
N ASP A 415 -12.52 23.30 -3.82
CA ASP A 415 -13.67 23.79 -3.06
C ASP A 415 -14.87 22.84 -3.18
N THR A 416 -15.12 22.29 -4.37
CA THR A 416 -16.15 21.27 -4.60
C THR A 416 -15.83 19.99 -3.80
N VAL A 417 -14.56 19.55 -3.82
CA VAL A 417 -14.13 18.37 -3.04
C VAL A 417 -14.34 18.62 -1.54
N CYS A 418 -13.99 19.81 -1.03
CA CYS A 418 -14.26 20.18 0.36
C CYS A 418 -15.75 20.20 0.69
N GLU A 419 -16.60 20.74 -0.19
CA GLU A 419 -18.05 20.76 0.01
C GLU A 419 -18.63 19.35 0.16
N HIS A 420 -18.26 18.43 -0.74
CA HIS A 420 -18.73 17.05 -0.67
C HIS A 420 -18.12 16.27 0.51
N ALA A 421 -16.87 16.52 0.88
CA ALA A 421 -16.31 16.00 2.12
C ALA A 421 -17.07 16.52 3.36
N GLN A 422 -17.47 17.81 3.37
CA GLN A 422 -18.30 18.39 4.42
C GLN A 422 -19.70 17.74 4.49
N ASN A 423 -20.29 17.41 3.35
CA ASN A 423 -21.55 16.70 3.29
C ASN A 423 -21.42 15.31 3.95
N ILE A 424 -20.37 14.55 3.63
CA ILE A 424 -20.10 13.23 4.21
C ILE A 424 -20.00 13.30 5.72
N ILE A 425 -19.17 14.18 6.27
CA ILE A 425 -18.97 14.25 7.73
C ILE A 425 -20.20 14.82 8.47
N SER A 426 -21.09 15.50 7.78
CA SER A 426 -22.34 16.01 8.35
C SER A 426 -23.40 14.93 8.52
N LEU A 427 -23.33 13.86 7.73
CA LEU A 427 -24.19 12.70 7.86
C LEU A 427 -23.82 11.88 9.10
N ASP A 428 -24.77 11.05 9.57
CA ASP A 428 -24.48 10.09 10.63
C ASP A 428 -23.52 9.02 10.11
N ASN A 429 -22.42 8.83 10.83
CA ASN A 429 -21.41 7.83 10.57
C ASN A 429 -20.80 7.33 11.89
N GLU A 430 -20.11 6.20 11.81
CA GLU A 430 -19.49 5.54 12.97
C GLU A 430 -18.01 5.94 13.18
N LEU A 431 -17.46 6.81 12.33
CA LEU A 431 -16.11 7.30 12.52
C LEU A 431 -16.10 8.44 13.53
N ALA A 432 -15.06 8.47 14.34
CA ALA A 432 -14.79 9.52 15.30
C ALA A 432 -13.37 10.06 15.10
N GLY A 433 -13.08 11.26 15.60
CA GLY A 433 -11.77 11.90 15.54
C GLY A 433 -11.44 12.47 14.18
N GLN A 434 -10.14 12.71 13.98
CA GLN A 434 -9.62 13.42 12.81
C GLN A 434 -8.98 12.48 11.80
N TRP A 435 -9.35 12.62 10.54
CA TRP A 435 -8.93 11.76 9.45
C TRP A 435 -8.46 12.56 8.23
N SER A 436 -7.57 11.96 7.44
CA SER A 436 -7.36 12.35 6.05
C SER A 436 -8.21 11.46 5.13
N MET A 437 -8.76 12.06 4.10
CA MET A 437 -9.48 11.40 3.01
C MET A 437 -8.70 11.67 1.71
N ASP A 438 -8.21 10.63 1.07
CA ASP A 438 -7.49 10.74 -0.21
C ASP A 438 -8.48 10.53 -1.36
N ILE A 439 -8.68 11.58 -2.13
CA ILE A 439 -9.61 11.64 -3.26
C ILE A 439 -8.83 11.71 -4.56
N MET A 440 -9.04 10.76 -5.46
CA MET A 440 -8.46 10.73 -6.80
C MET A 440 -9.49 11.19 -7.83
N GLN A 441 -9.12 12.15 -8.68
CA GLN A 441 -9.93 12.57 -9.80
C GLN A 441 -9.50 11.86 -11.09
N ASN A 442 -10.43 11.17 -11.75
CA ASN A 442 -10.24 10.47 -13.02
C ASN A 442 -11.32 10.88 -14.00
N GLY A 443 -11.00 11.79 -14.91
CA GLY A 443 -11.98 12.50 -15.71
C GLY A 443 -12.88 13.37 -14.84
N ASP A 444 -14.20 13.15 -14.95
CA ASP A 444 -15.20 13.83 -14.13
C ASP A 444 -15.56 13.06 -12.85
N ASP A 445 -15.00 11.88 -12.66
CA ASP A 445 -15.25 11.05 -11.48
C ASP A 445 -14.26 11.34 -10.34
N PHE A 446 -14.77 11.37 -9.12
CA PHE A 446 -13.99 11.53 -7.90
C PHE A 446 -14.10 10.26 -7.06
N TRP A 447 -12.96 9.68 -6.70
CA TRP A 447 -12.86 8.38 -6.02
C TRP A 447 -12.23 8.55 -4.65
N LEU A 448 -12.93 8.14 -3.60
CA LEU A 448 -12.31 7.97 -2.28
C LEU A 448 -11.44 6.71 -2.32
N ILE A 449 -10.13 6.90 -2.33
CA ILE A 449 -9.18 5.80 -2.52
C ILE A 449 -8.50 5.35 -1.24
N ASP A 450 -8.32 6.22 -0.26
CA ASP A 450 -7.72 5.85 1.02
C ASP A 450 -8.14 6.81 2.14
N MET A 451 -7.99 6.35 3.40
CA MET A 451 -8.15 7.16 4.61
C MET A 451 -7.12 6.76 5.65
N ALA A 452 -6.72 7.71 6.47
CA ALA A 452 -5.86 7.48 7.63
C ALA A 452 -6.14 8.51 8.73
N PRO A 453 -5.80 8.24 10.00
CA PRO A 453 -5.83 9.25 11.04
C PRO A 453 -5.00 10.49 10.64
N ALA A 454 -5.55 11.68 10.83
CA ALA A 454 -4.96 12.92 10.35
C ALA A 454 -3.50 13.12 10.81
N PHE A 455 -3.22 12.82 12.08
CA PHE A 455 -1.89 13.00 12.66
C PHE A 455 -0.81 12.03 12.13
N LEU A 456 -1.22 10.95 11.44
CA LEU A 456 -0.32 9.99 10.77
C LEU A 456 -0.15 10.30 9.28
N SER A 457 -0.89 11.26 8.75
CA SER A 457 -0.90 11.59 7.33
C SER A 457 0.07 12.72 7.01
N ALA A 458 0.77 12.62 5.88
CA ALA A 458 1.57 13.73 5.38
C ALA A 458 0.69 14.96 5.09
N PHE A 459 1.28 16.14 5.15
CA PHE A 459 0.62 17.44 4.91
C PHE A 459 -0.41 17.85 5.98
N HIS A 460 -0.43 17.19 7.15
CA HIS A 460 -1.29 17.62 8.25
C HIS A 460 -0.97 19.03 8.76
N GLU A 461 0.17 19.58 8.38
CA GLU A 461 0.57 20.96 8.65
C GLU A 461 -0.37 22.00 8.00
N CYS A 462 -1.17 21.59 6.99
CA CYS A 462 -2.22 22.47 6.43
C CYS A 462 -3.40 22.66 7.40
N ILE A 463 -3.52 21.84 8.43
CA ILE A 463 -4.51 22.01 9.50
C ILE A 463 -4.11 23.23 10.34
N PRO A 464 -5.04 24.14 10.64
CA PRO A 464 -4.74 25.33 11.45
C PRO A 464 -4.10 24.97 12.80
N THR A 465 -3.11 25.74 13.20
CA THR A 465 -2.36 25.55 14.45
C THR A 465 -3.31 25.40 15.64
N GLY A 466 -3.14 24.34 16.44
CA GLY A 466 -3.93 24.05 17.60
C GLY A 466 -5.24 23.29 17.33
N LYS A 467 -5.60 23.04 16.05
CA LYS A 467 -6.76 22.20 15.70
C LYS A 467 -6.40 20.73 15.51
N LEU A 468 -5.16 20.39 15.15
CA LEU A 468 -4.73 19.01 15.04
C LEU A 468 -4.76 18.33 16.41
N LYS A 469 -5.49 17.22 16.48
CA LYS A 469 -5.56 16.35 17.64
C LYS A 469 -4.99 14.98 17.32
N VAL A 470 -4.31 14.39 18.27
CA VAL A 470 -4.01 12.96 18.20
C VAL A 470 -5.28 12.22 18.59
N THR A 471 -5.84 11.45 17.66
CA THR A 471 -7.03 10.64 17.93
C THR A 471 -6.69 9.59 18.99
N GLU A 472 -7.43 9.55 20.08
CA GLU A 472 -7.34 8.46 21.05
C GLU A 472 -7.66 7.16 20.31
N GLN A 473 -6.81 6.16 20.49
CA GLN A 473 -6.91 4.94 19.69
C GLN A 473 -7.61 3.85 20.50
N ASP A 474 -8.92 3.70 20.29
CA ASP A 474 -9.73 2.63 20.89
C ASP A 474 -9.37 1.22 20.40
N TRP A 475 -8.47 1.12 19.39
CA TRP A 475 -8.08 -0.15 18.83
C TRP A 475 -7.05 -0.93 19.65
N LEU A 476 -6.50 -0.31 20.69
CA LEU A 476 -5.61 -1.01 21.60
C LEU A 476 -6.44 -2.06 22.35
N PRO A 477 -6.08 -3.36 22.26
CA PRO A 477 -6.88 -4.40 22.86
C PRO A 477 -6.90 -4.23 24.38
N GLU A 478 -8.03 -4.53 24.99
CA GLU A 478 -8.04 -4.82 26.43
C GLU A 478 -7.00 -5.92 26.68
N ILE A 479 -6.08 -5.67 27.61
CA ILE A 479 -5.10 -6.68 28.00
C ILE A 479 -5.90 -7.84 28.59
N PRO A 480 -5.79 -9.06 28.04
CA PRO A 480 -6.42 -10.20 28.70
C PRO A 480 -5.87 -10.25 30.14
N GLU A 481 -6.76 -10.28 31.12
CA GLU A 481 -6.37 -10.59 32.49
C GLU A 481 -5.65 -11.94 32.46
N VAL A 482 -4.42 -11.97 32.90
CA VAL A 482 -3.53 -13.15 32.93
C VAL A 482 -3.99 -14.06 34.07
#